data_368007e9156aec05cd6e7b092b00c6fb
#
_entry.id   368007e9156aec05cd6e7b092b00c6fb
#
_cell.length_a   1.000
_cell.length_b   1.000
_cell.length_c   1.000
_cell.angle_alpha   90.00
_cell.angle_beta   90.00
_cell.angle_gamma   90.00
#
_symmetry.space_group_name_H-M   'P 1'
#
loop_
_entity.id
_entity.type
_entity.pdbx_description
1 polymer ?
#
loop_
_entity_poly.entity_id
_entity_poly.type
_entity_poly.pdbx_seq_one_letter_code
_entity_poly.pdbx_strand_id
1 'polypeptide(L)'
;MGGQNHYNNVIVGSGEGGKYLAWHLAQSGQPTVVIERRCIGGSCPNINCLPSKNEIWSAKVAHLVRHAKEFGTQADSISTDIRAVRGRKRQMVNTPEAAY
;
A
#
# COMPACT_ATOMS: atom_id res chain seq x y z
N MET A 1 -17.04 -32.62 5.69
CA MET A 1 -15.58 -32.68 5.69
C MET A 1 -15.10 -33.43 4.47
N GLY A 2 -14.06 -33.03 3.82
CA GLY A 2 -13.45 -33.77 2.72
C GLY A 2 -13.99 -33.46 1.33
N GLY A 3 -14.74 -32.38 1.14
CA GLY A 3 -14.96 -31.88 -0.19
C GLY A 3 -13.62 -31.39 -0.77
N GLN A 4 -13.19 -31.94 -1.90
CA GLN A 4 -12.05 -31.38 -2.63
C GLN A 4 -12.46 -30.02 -3.17
N ASN A 5 -11.75 -28.97 -2.73
CA ASN A 5 -11.89 -27.66 -3.32
C ASN A 5 -11.29 -27.71 -4.73
N HIS A 6 -12.11 -27.46 -5.73
CA HIS A 6 -11.67 -27.41 -7.12
C HIS A 6 -11.64 -25.97 -7.61
N TYR A 7 -10.50 -25.57 -8.17
CA TYR A 7 -10.32 -24.26 -8.77
C TYR A 7 -9.86 -24.40 -10.23
N ASN A 8 -10.46 -23.62 -11.09
CA ASN A 8 -10.05 -23.58 -12.50
C ASN A 8 -8.67 -22.93 -12.67
N ASN A 9 -8.37 -21.98 -11.79
CA ASN A 9 -7.13 -21.22 -11.83
C ASN A 9 -6.48 -21.18 -10.45
N VAL A 10 -5.20 -21.42 -10.40
CA VAL A 10 -4.37 -21.28 -9.21
C VAL A 10 -3.29 -20.26 -9.51
N ILE A 11 -3.27 -19.17 -8.76
CA ILE A 11 -2.29 -18.09 -8.93
C ILE A 11 -1.37 -18.10 -7.72
N VAL A 12 -0.08 -18.22 -7.97
CA VAL A 12 0.95 -18.20 -6.95
C VAL A 12 1.53 -16.79 -6.86
N GLY A 13 1.29 -16.13 -5.73
CA GLY A 13 1.67 -14.76 -5.46
C GLY A 13 0.53 -13.77 -5.70
N SER A 14 0.37 -12.85 -4.76
CA SER A 14 -0.67 -11.81 -4.78
C SER A 14 -0.13 -10.42 -5.12
N GLY A 15 0.99 -10.35 -5.83
CA GLY A 15 1.55 -9.09 -6.32
C GLY A 15 0.68 -8.43 -7.40
N GLU A 16 1.17 -7.35 -7.99
CA GLU A 16 0.40 -6.54 -8.94
C GLU A 16 -0.13 -7.35 -10.14
N GLY A 17 0.66 -8.27 -10.68
CA GLY A 17 0.21 -9.14 -11.77
C GLY A 17 -0.80 -10.18 -11.31
N GLY A 18 -0.48 -10.89 -10.24
CA GLY A 18 -1.29 -12.01 -9.75
C GLY A 18 -2.67 -11.60 -9.24
N LYS A 19 -2.75 -10.55 -8.43
CA LYS A 19 -4.04 -10.10 -7.88
C LYS A 19 -5.01 -9.57 -8.94
N TYR A 20 -4.52 -8.83 -9.90
CA TYR A 20 -5.39 -8.31 -10.97
C TYR A 20 -5.82 -9.40 -11.93
N LEU A 21 -4.96 -10.36 -12.24
CA LEU A 21 -5.33 -11.53 -13.02
C LEU A 21 -6.37 -12.37 -12.28
N ALA A 22 -6.17 -12.61 -10.98
CA ALA A 22 -7.12 -13.33 -10.15
C ALA A 22 -8.49 -12.68 -10.15
N TRP A 23 -8.52 -11.38 -9.97
CA TRP A 23 -9.76 -10.61 -10.01
C TRP A 23 -10.47 -10.72 -11.36
N HIS A 24 -9.75 -10.53 -12.45
CA HIS A 24 -10.29 -10.66 -13.80
C HIS A 24 -10.92 -12.05 -14.03
N LEU A 25 -10.20 -13.10 -13.67
CA LEU A 25 -10.69 -14.48 -13.83
C LEU A 25 -11.91 -14.76 -12.96
N ALA A 26 -11.89 -14.30 -11.73
CA ALA A 26 -13.02 -14.47 -10.80
C ALA A 26 -14.28 -13.72 -11.29
N GLN A 27 -14.12 -12.50 -11.81
CA GLN A 27 -15.24 -11.75 -12.40
C GLN A 27 -15.80 -12.44 -13.65
N SER A 28 -14.99 -13.21 -14.36
CA SER A 28 -15.42 -14.01 -15.50
C SER A 28 -16.15 -15.30 -15.08
N GLY A 29 -16.44 -15.48 -13.81
CA GLY A 29 -17.14 -16.66 -13.28
C GLY A 29 -16.27 -17.90 -13.12
N GLN A 30 -14.94 -17.76 -13.21
CA GLN A 30 -14.02 -18.87 -13.05
C GLN A 30 -13.57 -18.99 -11.60
N PRO A 31 -13.81 -20.12 -10.92
CA PRO A 31 -13.28 -20.34 -9.57
C PRO A 31 -11.75 -20.21 -9.56
N THR A 32 -11.26 -19.23 -8.82
CA THR A 32 -9.84 -18.86 -8.79
C THR A 32 -9.35 -18.77 -7.35
N VAL A 33 -8.18 -19.33 -7.09
CA VAL A 33 -7.51 -19.22 -5.79
C VAL A 33 -6.16 -18.54 -5.95
N VAL A 34 -5.83 -17.69 -4.99
CA VAL A 34 -4.52 -17.04 -4.90
C VAL A 34 -3.80 -17.59 -3.67
N ILE A 35 -2.57 -18.00 -3.87
CA ILE A 35 -1.69 -18.50 -2.80
C ILE A 35 -0.62 -17.45 -2.56
N GLU A 36 -0.58 -16.94 -1.35
CA GLU A 36 0.42 -15.95 -0.92
C GLU A 36 1.15 -16.43 0.34
N ARG A 37 2.48 -16.41 0.29
CA ARG A 37 3.30 -16.88 1.41
C ARG A 37 3.71 -15.79 2.41
N ARG A 38 3.63 -14.52 2.05
CA ARG A 38 4.24 -13.46 2.87
C ARG A 38 3.37 -12.19 2.96
N CYS A 39 3.31 -11.43 1.90
CA CYS A 39 2.67 -10.11 1.88
C CYS A 39 1.47 -10.11 0.95
N ILE A 40 0.27 -10.18 1.49
CA ILE A 40 -0.96 -10.05 0.69
C ILE A 40 -0.94 -8.72 -0.04
N GLY A 41 -1.15 -8.74 -1.34
CA GLY A 41 -1.06 -7.58 -2.21
C GLY A 41 0.32 -7.35 -2.82
N GLY A 42 1.35 -8.06 -2.36
CA GLY A 42 2.70 -8.01 -2.87
C GLY A 42 3.59 -6.95 -2.23
N SER A 43 4.75 -6.74 -2.79
CA SER A 43 5.75 -5.81 -2.26
C SER A 43 5.39 -4.34 -2.42
N CYS A 44 4.68 -3.98 -3.47
CA CYS A 44 4.34 -2.59 -3.77
C CYS A 44 3.59 -1.92 -2.62
N PRO A 45 2.42 -2.41 -2.16
CA PRO A 45 1.71 -1.77 -1.05
C PRO A 45 2.38 -1.99 0.31
N ASN A 46 3.12 -3.08 0.51
CA ASN A 46 3.62 -3.47 1.83
C ASN A 46 5.04 -2.97 2.13
N ILE A 47 5.91 -2.93 1.14
CA ILE A 47 7.34 -2.70 1.34
C ILE A 47 7.86 -1.51 0.55
N ASN A 48 7.41 -1.30 -0.68
CA ASN A 48 8.02 -0.37 -1.63
C ASN A 48 7.19 0.87 -1.91
N CYS A 49 6.22 0.78 -2.82
CA CYS A 49 5.57 1.94 -3.42
C CYS A 49 4.77 2.76 -2.41
N LEU A 50 3.93 2.13 -1.64
CA LEU A 50 3.05 2.81 -0.70
C LEU A 50 3.82 3.45 0.47
N PRO A 51 4.72 2.72 1.15
CA PRO A 51 5.53 3.32 2.21
C PRO A 51 6.42 4.45 1.72
N SER A 52 7.09 4.30 0.58
CA SER A 52 7.98 5.34 0.05
C SER A 52 7.21 6.60 -0.36
N LYS A 53 6.07 6.46 -1.00
CA LYS A 53 5.22 7.61 -1.36
C LYS A 53 4.66 8.32 -0.13
N ASN A 54 4.41 7.60 0.94
CA ASN A 54 3.99 8.18 2.21
C ASN A 54 5.11 9.07 2.81
N GLU A 55 6.36 8.61 2.78
CA GLU A 55 7.50 9.41 3.23
C GLU A 55 7.76 10.61 2.33
N ILE A 56 7.69 10.43 1.01
CA ILE A 56 7.81 11.51 0.02
C ILE A 56 6.74 12.58 0.26
N TRP A 57 5.53 12.19 0.59
CA TRP A 57 4.46 13.16 0.91
C TRP A 57 4.79 13.99 2.15
N SER A 58 5.32 13.37 3.20
CA SER A 58 5.79 14.11 4.38
C SER A 58 6.90 15.10 4.05
N ALA A 59 7.84 14.71 3.20
CA ALA A 59 8.90 15.59 2.70
C ALA A 59 8.33 16.75 1.89
N LYS A 60 7.35 16.49 1.04
CA LYS A 60 6.66 17.52 0.26
C LYS A 60 5.94 18.54 1.14
N VAL A 61 5.24 18.08 2.17
CA VAL A 61 4.58 18.98 3.14
C VAL A 61 5.61 19.86 3.84
N ALA A 62 6.71 19.28 4.31
CA ALA A 62 7.79 20.05 4.94
C ALA A 62 8.40 21.09 3.97
N HIS A 63 8.58 20.72 2.70
CA HIS A 63 9.05 21.63 1.67
C HIS A 63 8.07 22.80 1.46
N LEU A 64 6.79 22.52 1.30
CA LEU A 64 5.77 23.55 1.11
C LEU A 64 5.70 24.53 2.28
N VAL A 65 5.79 24.02 3.51
CA VAL A 65 5.77 24.87 4.71
C VAL A 65 7.01 25.77 4.77
N ARG A 66 8.20 25.25 4.42
CA ARG A 66 9.42 26.08 4.35
C ARG A 66 9.35 27.18 3.30
N HIS A 67 8.65 26.95 2.23
CA HIS A 67 8.49 27.89 1.11
C HIS A 67 7.14 28.61 1.10
N ALA A 68 6.37 28.50 2.18
CA ALA A 68 5.02 29.03 2.28
C ALA A 68 4.95 30.53 2.02
N LYS A 69 6.01 31.27 2.35
CA LYS A 69 6.09 32.72 2.13
C LYS A 69 5.98 33.10 0.65
N GLU A 70 6.51 32.27 -0.24
CA GLU A 70 6.42 32.47 -1.70
C GLU A 70 4.97 32.45 -2.18
N PHE A 71 4.09 31.80 -1.42
CA PHE A 71 2.65 31.69 -1.70
C PHE A 71 1.79 32.59 -0.81
N GLY A 72 2.39 33.57 -0.15
CA GLY A 72 1.66 34.52 0.70
C GLY A 72 1.29 33.99 2.10
N THR A 73 1.79 32.86 2.49
CA THR A 73 1.52 32.27 3.82
C THR A 73 2.78 32.34 4.69
N GLN A 74 2.62 32.77 5.93
CA GLN A 74 3.73 32.86 6.87
C GLN A 74 3.73 31.64 7.81
N ALA A 75 4.92 31.07 8.01
CA ALA A 75 5.15 30.01 8.98
C ALA A 75 6.42 30.38 9.77
N ASP A 76 6.29 30.63 11.07
CA ASP A 76 7.34 31.24 11.88
C ASP A 76 8.39 30.24 12.36
N SER A 77 8.00 29.04 12.72
CA SER A 77 8.94 27.97 13.07
C SER A 77 8.49 26.64 12.50
N ILE A 78 9.43 25.91 11.92
CA ILE A 78 9.15 24.66 11.26
C ILE A 78 10.11 23.61 11.78
N SER A 79 9.57 22.53 12.31
CA SER A 79 10.32 21.34 12.65
C SER A 79 9.64 20.10 12.09
N THR A 80 10.44 19.10 11.76
CA THR A 80 9.93 17.82 11.27
C THR A 80 10.28 16.73 12.29
N ASP A 81 9.25 16.10 12.83
CA ASP A 81 9.42 14.95 13.71
C ASP A 81 9.48 13.66 12.85
N ILE A 82 10.68 13.14 12.68
CA ILE A 82 10.93 11.91 11.92
C ILE A 82 10.24 10.69 12.55
N ARG A 83 10.06 10.68 13.86
CA ARG A 83 9.35 9.58 14.55
C ARG A 83 7.87 9.59 14.17
N ALA A 84 7.26 10.77 14.11
CA ALA A 84 5.87 10.94 13.68
C ALA A 84 5.68 10.54 12.20
N VAL A 85 6.59 10.94 11.32
CA VAL A 85 6.59 10.54 9.90
C VAL A 85 6.65 9.02 9.78
N ARG A 86 7.57 8.40 10.49
CA ARG A 86 7.73 6.94 10.51
C ARG A 86 6.51 6.22 11.10
N GLY A 87 5.93 6.77 12.17
CA GLY A 87 4.72 6.23 12.80
C GLY A 87 3.54 6.23 11.85
N ARG A 88 3.30 7.33 11.13
CA ARG A 88 2.25 7.44 10.13
C ARG A 88 2.44 6.43 8.99
N LYS A 89 3.65 6.28 8.49
CA LYS A 89 3.97 5.28 7.46
C LYS A 89 3.67 3.86 7.93
N ARG A 90 4.10 3.51 9.14
CA ARG A 90 3.87 2.18 9.72
C ARG A 90 2.39 1.90 9.93
N GLN A 91 1.65 2.87 10.41
CA GLN A 91 0.22 2.75 10.61
C GLN A 91 -0.49 2.44 9.28
N MET A 92 -0.14 3.14 8.21
CA MET A 92 -0.74 2.94 6.89
C MET A 92 -0.46 1.54 6.32
N VAL A 93 0.72 1.00 6.56
CA VAL A 93 1.10 -0.33 6.05
C VAL A 93 0.53 -1.47 6.91
N ASN A 94 0.42 -1.27 8.21
CA ASN A 94 0.09 -2.32 9.17
C ASN A 94 -1.39 -2.35 9.58
N THR A 95 -2.24 -1.49 9.03
CA THR A 95 -3.68 -1.56 9.30
C THR A 95 -4.32 -2.68 8.48
N PRO A 96 -5.29 -3.42 9.04
CA PRO A 96 -6.02 -4.44 8.29
C PRO A 96 -6.66 -3.88 7.02
N GLU A 97 -7.10 -2.63 7.04
CA GLU A 97 -7.70 -1.92 5.90
C GLU A 97 -6.68 -1.64 4.79
N ALA A 98 -5.40 -1.57 5.11
CA ALA A 98 -4.34 -1.39 4.11
C ALA A 98 -4.03 -2.67 3.32
N ALA A 99 -4.61 -3.79 3.71
CA ALA A 99 -4.41 -5.07 3.05
C ALA A 99 -5.39 -5.33 1.88
N TYR A 100 -6.27 -4.37 1.57
CA TYR A 100 -7.29 -4.52 0.53
C TYR A 100 -7.26 -3.40 -0.50
#